data_8a0e7f02a44ad5277d89c526f43c8ae1
#
_entry.id   8a0e7f02a44ad5277d89c526f43c8ae1
#
_cell.length_a   1.000
_cell.length_b   1.000
_cell.length_c   1.000
_cell.angle_alpha   90.00
_cell.angle_beta   90.00
_cell.angle_gamma   90.00
#
_symmetry.space_group_name_H-M   'P 1'
#
loop_
_entity.id
_entity.type
_entity.pdbx_description
1 polymer ?
#
loop_
_entity_poly.entity_id
_entity_poly.type
_entity_poly.pdbx_seq_one_letter_code
_entity_poly.pdbx_strand_id
1 'polypeptide(L)'
;MELNIISGCTESQVNKVVKVTRITVAAVRNEKYMFVKQRGKGTMELPGTQVVEGENTAKALRRVLEGMLGVTEHAAQFVCPYSVTDGKDVQYGILYRAEITAMGTFPHSGLVGVYYLDTPPEDNDKWSFPETDKLLFEEAFRK
;
A
#
# COMPACT_ATOMS: atom_id res chain seq x y z
N MET A 1 9.35 -2.46 15.78
CA MET A 1 8.55 -2.87 14.60
C MET A 1 9.49 -3.32 13.50
N GLU A 2 9.31 -4.52 13.03
CA GLU A 2 10.21 -5.11 12.03
C GLU A 2 9.42 -5.63 10.84
N LEU A 3 9.82 -5.21 9.64
CA LEU A 3 9.24 -5.66 8.38
C LEU A 3 10.07 -6.79 7.81
N ASN A 4 9.41 -7.86 7.40
CA ASN A 4 10.05 -8.97 6.68
C ASN A 4 9.32 -9.19 5.35
N ILE A 5 10.06 -9.14 4.27
CA ILE A 5 9.55 -9.45 2.94
C ILE A 5 9.58 -10.96 2.78
N ILE A 6 8.48 -11.52 2.30
CA ILE A 6 8.36 -12.96 2.06
C ILE A 6 8.44 -13.19 0.56
N SER A 7 9.36 -14.04 0.13
CA SER A 7 9.56 -14.32 -1.30
C SER A 7 9.11 -15.73 -1.63
N GLY A 8 8.89 -15.98 -2.93
CA GLY A 8 8.57 -17.31 -3.43
C GLY A 8 7.14 -17.78 -3.22
N CYS A 9 6.24 -16.87 -2.83
CA CYS A 9 4.82 -17.20 -2.62
C CYS A 9 3.95 -16.50 -3.63
N THR A 10 2.90 -17.19 -4.10
CA THR A 10 1.85 -16.56 -4.89
C THR A 10 0.79 -15.97 -3.97
N GLU A 11 -0.03 -15.09 -4.50
CA GLU A 11 -1.14 -14.48 -3.74
C GLU A 11 -2.09 -15.56 -3.20
N SER A 12 -2.41 -16.54 -4.02
CA SER A 12 -3.27 -17.66 -3.62
C SER A 12 -2.68 -18.45 -2.46
N GLN A 13 -1.37 -18.72 -2.50
CA GLN A 13 -0.69 -19.46 -1.43
C GLN A 13 -0.74 -18.70 -0.10
N VAL A 14 -0.48 -17.41 -0.14
CA VAL A 14 -0.49 -16.57 1.06
C VAL A 14 -1.86 -16.60 1.72
N ASN A 15 -2.92 -16.39 0.95
CA ASN A 15 -4.29 -16.36 1.48
C ASN A 15 -4.74 -17.69 2.08
N LYS A 16 -4.11 -18.80 1.68
CA LYS A 16 -4.42 -20.11 2.25
C LYS A 16 -3.68 -20.39 3.54
N VAL A 17 -2.50 -19.79 3.72
CA VAL A 17 -1.61 -20.14 4.83
C VAL A 17 -1.76 -19.20 6.01
N VAL A 18 -1.95 -17.91 5.77
CA VAL A 18 -2.02 -16.91 6.83
C VAL A 18 -3.23 -16.01 6.63
N LYS A 19 -3.65 -15.37 7.72
CA LYS A 19 -4.69 -14.34 7.66
C LYS A 19 -4.02 -13.02 7.30
N VAL A 20 -4.31 -12.53 6.11
CA VAL A 20 -3.83 -11.22 5.67
C VAL A 20 -4.70 -10.13 6.29
N THR A 21 -4.09 -9.23 7.04
CA THR A 21 -4.81 -8.17 7.77
C THR A 21 -4.63 -6.79 7.15
N ARG A 22 -3.69 -6.64 6.22
CA ARG A 22 -3.41 -5.33 5.61
C ARG A 22 -3.00 -5.50 4.16
N ILE A 23 -3.35 -4.52 3.34
CA ILE A 23 -2.79 -4.39 2.00
C ILE A 23 -2.14 -3.02 1.84
N THR A 24 -1.09 -2.97 1.06
CA THR A 24 -0.36 -1.74 0.73
C THR A 24 -0.16 -1.70 -0.77
N VAL A 25 -0.33 -0.52 -1.36
CA VAL A 25 -0.24 -0.33 -2.80
C VAL A 25 0.86 0.67 -3.12
N ALA A 26 1.81 0.25 -3.95
CA ALA A 26 2.79 1.15 -4.52
C ALA A 26 2.28 1.56 -5.90
N ALA A 27 1.81 2.80 -6.02
CA ALA A 27 1.10 3.26 -7.20
C ALA A 27 1.90 4.29 -7.99
N VAL A 28 1.75 4.23 -9.32
CA VAL A 28 2.39 5.15 -10.26
C VAL A 28 1.30 5.72 -11.18
N ARG A 29 1.38 7.01 -11.45
CA ARG A 29 0.53 7.67 -12.44
C ARG A 29 1.36 8.70 -13.21
N ASN A 30 1.31 8.63 -14.54
CA ASN A 30 2.06 9.55 -15.40
C ASN A 30 3.55 9.61 -15.04
N GLU A 31 4.14 8.42 -14.78
CA GLU A 31 5.55 8.26 -14.45
C GLU A 31 5.96 8.88 -13.11
N LYS A 32 5.00 9.23 -12.27
CA LYS A 32 5.27 9.75 -10.93
C LYS A 32 4.74 8.82 -9.87
N TYR A 33 5.44 8.76 -8.75
CA TYR A 33 5.05 7.92 -7.61
C TYR A 33 3.94 8.60 -6.83
N MET A 34 2.94 7.84 -6.45
CA MET A 34 1.77 8.33 -5.75
C MET A 34 1.90 8.09 -4.24
N PHE A 35 1.70 9.17 -3.47
CA PHE A 35 1.69 9.10 -2.01
C PHE A 35 0.41 9.75 -1.49
N VAL A 36 0.06 9.41 -0.26
CA VAL A 36 -1.10 10.01 0.41
C VAL A 36 -0.69 10.57 1.76
N LYS A 37 -1.50 11.48 2.29
CA LYS A 37 -1.34 12.02 3.64
C LYS A 37 -2.64 11.85 4.39
N GLN A 38 -2.54 11.44 5.65
CA GLN A 38 -3.69 11.41 6.52
C GLN A 38 -3.96 12.82 7.05
N ARG A 39 -5.24 13.08 7.33
CA ARG A 39 -5.64 14.37 7.88
C ARG A 39 -4.91 14.63 9.21
N GLY A 40 -4.33 15.80 9.35
CA GLY A 40 -3.59 16.18 10.54
C GLY A 40 -2.14 15.74 10.59
N LYS A 41 -1.66 15.01 9.57
CA LYS A 41 -0.26 14.59 9.49
C LYS A 41 0.45 15.28 8.34
N GLY A 42 1.69 15.73 8.58
CA GLY A 42 2.53 16.33 7.53
C GLY A 42 3.40 15.35 6.77
N THR A 43 3.29 14.06 7.10
CA THR A 43 4.13 13.02 6.52
C THR A 43 3.37 12.21 5.47
N MET A 44 4.11 11.55 4.59
CA MET A 44 3.54 10.79 3.48
C MET A 44 3.55 9.29 3.76
N GLU A 45 2.62 8.59 3.13
CA GLU A 45 2.55 7.14 3.23
C GLU A 45 2.07 6.54 1.91
N LEU A 46 2.31 5.25 1.74
CA LEU A 46 1.74 4.51 0.62
C LEU A 46 0.25 4.30 0.87
N PRO A 47 -0.57 4.33 -0.20
CA PRO A 47 -1.97 3.96 -0.05
C PRO A 47 -2.09 2.54 0.52
N GLY A 48 -2.99 2.35 1.46
CA GLY A 48 -3.20 1.05 2.05
C GLY A 48 -4.36 1.07 3.02
N THR A 49 -4.75 -0.11 3.47
CA THR A 49 -5.85 -0.25 4.42
C THR A 49 -5.76 -1.60 5.12
N GLN A 50 -6.43 -1.68 6.25
CA GLN A 50 -6.64 -2.96 6.91
C GLN A 50 -7.74 -3.72 6.19
N VAL A 51 -7.59 -5.04 6.11
CA VAL A 51 -8.63 -5.92 5.58
C VAL A 51 -9.69 -6.08 6.67
N VAL A 52 -10.93 -5.76 6.35
CA VAL A 52 -12.01 -5.86 7.33
C VAL A 52 -12.58 -7.27 7.33
N GLU A 53 -13.27 -7.64 8.40
CA GLU A 53 -13.86 -8.96 8.54
C GLU A 53 -14.85 -9.23 7.41
N GLY A 54 -14.76 -10.40 6.81
CA GLY A 54 -15.61 -10.79 5.69
C GLY A 54 -15.14 -10.30 4.33
N GLU A 55 -14.06 -9.51 4.30
CA GLU A 55 -13.49 -8.97 3.07
C GLU A 55 -12.28 -9.82 2.65
N ASN A 56 -12.15 -10.10 1.35
CA ASN A 56 -10.95 -10.74 0.85
C ASN A 56 -9.95 -9.66 0.39
N THR A 57 -8.74 -10.08 0.05
CA THR A 57 -7.68 -9.12 -0.32
C THR A 57 -7.99 -8.38 -1.62
N ALA A 58 -8.63 -9.02 -2.58
CA ALA A 58 -9.03 -8.37 -3.82
C ALA A 58 -10.03 -7.24 -3.57
N LYS A 59 -10.97 -7.46 -2.65
CA LYS A 59 -11.96 -6.46 -2.27
C LYS A 59 -11.33 -5.30 -1.51
N ALA A 60 -10.38 -5.61 -0.62
CA ALA A 60 -9.63 -4.58 0.10
C ALA A 60 -8.81 -3.72 -0.86
N LEU A 61 -8.17 -4.33 -1.85
CA LEU A 61 -7.43 -3.61 -2.88
C LEU A 61 -8.34 -2.66 -3.66
N ARG A 62 -9.51 -3.13 -4.06
CA ARG A 62 -10.49 -2.31 -4.76
C ARG A 62 -10.95 -1.14 -3.88
N ARG A 63 -11.16 -1.39 -2.60
CA ARG A 63 -11.58 -0.35 -1.67
C ARG A 63 -10.53 0.76 -1.54
N VAL A 64 -9.24 0.41 -1.53
CA VAL A 64 -8.17 1.41 -1.52
C VAL A 64 -8.20 2.23 -2.82
N LEU A 65 -8.20 1.56 -3.95
CA LEU A 65 -8.09 2.24 -5.24
C LEU A 65 -9.34 3.05 -5.58
N GLU A 66 -10.51 2.43 -5.51
CA GLU A 66 -11.77 3.08 -5.86
C GLU A 66 -12.35 3.89 -4.71
N GLY A 67 -12.43 3.29 -3.52
CA GLY A 67 -13.12 3.89 -2.38
C GLY A 67 -12.34 4.97 -1.67
N MET A 68 -11.03 4.85 -1.58
CA MET A 68 -10.19 5.81 -0.87
C MET A 68 -9.53 6.83 -1.78
N LEU A 69 -9.15 6.44 -3.00
CA LEU A 69 -8.43 7.29 -3.93
C LEU A 69 -9.27 7.82 -5.09
N GLY A 70 -10.39 7.17 -5.40
CA GLY A 70 -11.22 7.58 -6.53
C GLY A 70 -10.67 7.12 -7.87
N VAL A 71 -9.86 6.07 -7.90
CA VAL A 71 -9.30 5.53 -9.14
C VAL A 71 -10.42 4.87 -9.94
N THR A 72 -10.49 5.19 -11.24
CA THR A 72 -11.49 4.62 -12.15
C THR A 72 -10.89 3.62 -13.13
N GLU A 73 -9.59 3.69 -13.38
CA GLU A 73 -8.93 2.76 -14.30
C GLU A 73 -7.50 2.52 -13.83
N HIS A 74 -7.12 1.26 -13.72
CA HIS A 74 -5.80 0.87 -13.25
C HIS A 74 -5.45 -0.55 -13.67
N ALA A 75 -4.15 -0.86 -13.58
CA ALA A 75 -3.65 -2.23 -13.68
C ALA A 75 -2.84 -2.51 -12.41
N ALA A 76 -3.26 -3.50 -11.65
CA ALA A 76 -2.58 -3.86 -10.40
C ALA A 76 -2.00 -5.27 -10.50
N GLN A 77 -0.86 -5.47 -9.87
CA GLN A 77 -0.22 -6.78 -9.81
C GLN A 77 0.27 -7.07 -8.40
N PHE A 78 0.24 -8.34 -8.04
CA PHE A 78 0.78 -8.82 -6.78
C PHE A 78 2.31 -8.74 -6.82
N VAL A 79 2.92 -8.19 -5.76
CA VAL A 79 4.38 -8.12 -5.66
C VAL A 79 4.87 -9.18 -4.69
N CYS A 80 4.45 -9.12 -3.45
CA CYS A 80 4.89 -10.05 -2.43
C CYS A 80 4.02 -9.93 -1.18
N PRO A 81 3.99 -10.97 -0.35
CA PRO A 81 3.50 -10.82 1.00
C PRO A 81 4.61 -10.28 1.89
N TYR A 82 4.22 -9.77 3.05
CA TYR A 82 5.15 -9.31 4.06
C TYR A 82 4.58 -9.57 5.45
N SER A 83 5.44 -9.53 6.45
CA SER A 83 5.00 -9.55 7.83
C SER A 83 5.58 -8.34 8.57
N VAL A 84 4.83 -7.84 9.53
CA VAL A 84 5.29 -6.81 10.45
C VAL A 84 5.22 -7.37 11.86
N THR A 85 6.35 -7.40 12.52
CA THR A 85 6.46 -7.91 13.88
C THR A 85 6.62 -6.75 14.84
N ASP A 86 5.77 -6.69 15.85
CA ASP A 86 5.84 -5.70 16.92
C ASP A 86 5.77 -6.44 18.25
N GLY A 87 6.93 -6.61 18.87
CA GLY A 87 7.04 -7.45 20.05
C GLY A 87 6.71 -8.90 19.73
N LYS A 88 5.61 -9.41 20.28
CA LYS A 88 5.15 -10.77 20.02
C LYS A 88 4.08 -10.86 18.96
N ASP A 89 3.56 -9.69 18.54
CA ASP A 89 2.49 -9.63 17.54
C ASP A 89 3.07 -9.66 16.14
N VAL A 90 2.55 -10.55 15.31
CA VAL A 90 2.92 -10.65 13.90
C VAL A 90 1.67 -10.41 13.05
N GLN A 91 1.74 -9.44 12.15
CA GLN A 91 0.68 -9.15 11.20
C GLN A 91 1.18 -9.43 9.79
N TYR A 92 0.31 -9.99 8.95
CA TYR A 92 0.66 -10.29 7.57
C TYR A 92 -0.04 -9.34 6.62
N GLY A 93 0.67 -8.90 5.60
CA GLY A 93 0.14 -8.01 4.58
C GLY A 93 0.53 -8.46 3.20
N ILE A 94 -0.11 -7.84 2.21
CA ILE A 94 0.23 -8.04 0.80
C ILE A 94 0.59 -6.68 0.20
N LEU A 95 1.68 -6.67 -0.56
CA LEU A 95 2.10 -5.52 -1.34
C LEU A 95 1.66 -5.71 -2.79
N TYR A 96 0.93 -4.74 -3.30
CA TYR A 96 0.57 -4.65 -4.71
C TYR A 96 1.28 -3.47 -5.34
N ARG A 97 1.48 -3.57 -6.64
CA ARG A 97 1.96 -2.46 -7.45
C ARG A 97 0.85 -2.13 -8.43
N ALA A 98 0.51 -0.86 -8.55
CA ALA A 98 -0.57 -0.44 -9.44
C ALA A 98 -0.12 0.71 -10.34
N GLU A 99 -0.50 0.61 -11.61
CA GLU A 99 -0.37 1.70 -12.57
C GLU A 99 -1.74 2.31 -12.74
N ILE A 100 -1.86 3.61 -12.45
CA ILE A 100 -3.12 4.33 -12.45
C ILE A 100 -3.23 5.10 -13.76
N THR A 101 -4.30 4.86 -14.51
CA THR A 101 -4.50 5.50 -15.81
C THR A 101 -5.65 6.50 -15.80
N ALA A 102 -6.59 6.39 -14.87
CA ALA A 102 -7.67 7.35 -14.76
C ALA A 102 -8.16 7.48 -13.32
N MET A 103 -8.51 8.69 -12.93
CA MET A 103 -9.07 8.98 -11.61
C MET A 103 -10.32 9.85 -11.74
N GLY A 104 -11.30 9.59 -10.88
CA GLY A 104 -12.47 10.42 -10.74
C GLY A 104 -12.33 11.39 -9.57
N THR A 105 -13.47 11.78 -9.01
CA THR A 105 -13.52 12.68 -7.85
C THR A 105 -12.86 12.02 -6.64
N PHE A 106 -12.01 12.77 -5.95
CA PHE A 106 -11.35 12.27 -4.74
C PHE A 106 -12.42 12.08 -3.64
N PRO A 107 -12.55 10.85 -3.10
CA PRO A 107 -13.60 10.57 -2.14
C PRO A 107 -13.36 11.22 -0.77
N HIS A 108 -14.43 11.35 0.00
CA HIS A 108 -14.34 11.75 1.40
C HIS A 108 -13.83 10.56 2.22
N SER A 109 -12.55 10.60 2.56
CA SER A 109 -11.91 9.57 3.38
C SER A 109 -11.08 10.26 4.47
N GLY A 110 -10.31 9.53 5.23
CA GLY A 110 -9.39 10.11 6.20
C GLY A 110 -8.17 10.76 5.57
N LEU A 111 -8.05 10.71 4.26
CA LEU A 111 -6.90 11.24 3.52
C LEU A 111 -7.15 12.69 3.12
N VAL A 112 -6.09 13.50 3.13
CA VAL A 112 -6.14 14.89 2.70
C VAL A 112 -6.12 14.98 1.18
N GLY A 113 -5.31 14.14 0.53
CA GLY A 113 -5.18 14.15 -0.92
C GLY A 113 -4.10 13.21 -1.40
N VAL A 114 -3.88 13.26 -2.71
CA VAL A 114 -2.86 12.47 -3.39
C VAL A 114 -1.72 13.39 -3.80
N TYR A 115 -0.49 12.94 -3.58
CA TYR A 115 0.71 13.69 -3.90
C TYR A 115 1.56 12.88 -4.87
N TYR A 116 2.08 13.54 -5.89
CA TYR A 116 2.89 12.88 -6.93
C TYR A 116 4.32 13.38 -6.84
N LEU A 117 5.26 12.46 -6.73
CA LEU A 117 6.68 12.79 -6.63
C LEU A 117 7.47 12.05 -7.70
N ASP A 118 8.52 12.70 -8.21
CA ASP A 118 9.43 12.07 -9.17
C ASP A 118 10.30 11.03 -8.48
N THR A 119 10.64 11.27 -7.21
CA THR A 119 11.42 10.35 -6.39
C THR A 119 10.77 10.26 -5.00
N PRO A 120 10.95 9.14 -4.29
CA PRO A 120 10.40 9.05 -2.93
C PRO A 120 11.13 10.00 -1.98
N PRO A 121 10.49 10.38 -0.88
CA PRO A 121 11.17 11.19 0.14
C PRO A 121 12.42 10.46 0.64
N GLU A 122 13.55 11.15 0.73
CA GLU A 122 14.80 10.55 1.20
C GLU A 122 14.86 10.47 2.72
N ASP A 123 14.38 11.51 3.41
CA ASP A 123 14.45 11.59 4.87
C ASP A 123 13.36 10.77 5.53
N ASN A 124 13.74 9.97 6.52
CA ASN A 124 12.78 9.13 7.25
C ASN A 124 11.70 9.94 7.95
N ASP A 125 11.99 11.17 8.36
CA ASP A 125 11.00 12.01 9.04
C ASP A 125 9.88 12.52 8.12
N LYS A 126 10.03 12.34 6.83
CA LYS A 126 8.99 12.69 5.85
C LYS A 126 8.00 11.55 5.60
N TRP A 127 8.29 10.37 6.13
CA TRP A 127 7.43 9.20 6.03
C TRP A 127 6.65 9.00 7.31
N SER A 128 5.36 8.69 7.19
CA SER A 128 4.56 8.29 8.36
C SER A 128 5.07 6.97 8.95
N PHE A 129 5.48 6.05 8.07
CA PHE A 129 5.92 4.71 8.46
C PHE A 129 7.24 4.35 7.77
N PRO A 130 8.36 4.98 8.18
CA PRO A 130 9.64 4.74 7.49
C PRO A 130 10.14 3.30 7.64
N GLU A 131 9.74 2.61 8.72
CA GLU A 131 10.16 1.24 8.97
C GLU A 131 9.43 0.21 8.12
N THR A 132 8.31 0.59 7.53
CA THR A 132 7.49 -0.31 6.69
C THR A 132 7.29 0.23 5.29
N ASP A 133 6.61 1.37 5.13
CA ASP A 133 6.25 1.90 3.81
C ASP A 133 7.46 2.18 2.92
N LYS A 134 8.52 2.74 3.49
CA LYS A 134 9.72 3.04 2.73
C LYS A 134 10.35 1.77 2.15
N LEU A 135 10.41 0.72 2.95
CA LEU A 135 10.96 -0.56 2.52
C LEU A 135 10.06 -1.27 1.52
N LEU A 136 8.74 -1.18 1.71
CA LEU A 136 7.78 -1.73 0.76
C LEU A 136 7.85 -1.01 -0.58
N PHE A 137 8.01 0.31 -0.56
CA PHE A 137 8.20 1.08 -1.78
C PHE A 137 9.43 0.58 -2.55
N GLU A 138 10.55 0.41 -1.87
CA GLU A 138 11.77 -0.07 -2.48
C GLU A 138 11.58 -1.45 -3.10
N GLU A 139 10.86 -2.35 -2.41
CA GLU A 139 10.59 -3.70 -2.91
C GLU A 139 9.70 -3.66 -4.16
N ALA A 140 8.66 -2.82 -4.17
CA ALA A 140 7.74 -2.73 -5.29
C ALA A 140 8.41 -2.27 -6.58
N PHE A 141 9.43 -1.41 -6.48
CA PHE A 141 10.10 -0.83 -7.63
C PHE A 141 11.54 -1.33 -7.83
N ARG A 142 11.87 -2.41 -7.15
CA ARG A 142 13.17 -3.07 -7.34
C ARG A 142 13.27 -3.62 -8.76
N LYS A 143 14.42 -3.37 -9.37
CA LYS A 143 14.71 -3.89 -10.72
C LYS A 143 15.53 -5.16 -10.66
#